data_e57dafb168b9734485055757299af06c
#
_entry.id   e57dafb168b9734485055757299af06c
#
_cell.length_a   1.000
_cell.length_b   1.000
_cell.length_c   1.000
_cell.angle_alpha   90.00
_cell.angle_beta   90.00
_cell.angle_gamma   90.00
#
_symmetry.space_group_name_H-M   'P 1'
#
loop_
_entity.id
_entity.type
_entity.pdbx_description
1 polymer ?
#
loop_
_entity_poly.entity_id
_entity_poly.type
_entity_poly.pdbx_seq_one_letter_code
_entity_poly.pdbx_strand_id
1 'polypeptide(L)'
;VNDEMLRQELSLGHVDGGGAHLLDLLNSPSLNINGMSSGQTGAHATNVIPSTATADLDLRLVVGIDWQKQQDRVVDYIRSQGYFVVETPPSREILLQHAKVALVKKDTAGYNAARTPMDLPIAEEVLTAVQAARGTVIEWPTMGGSVPLNAMEQAAQTRTITVPIANHDDNQHAANENLRLQNLWDGIETMASLLYMR
;
A
#
# COMPACT_ATOMS: atom_id res chain seq x y z
N VAL A 1 18.82 4.62 5.80
CA VAL A 1 18.22 5.23 4.60
C VAL A 1 18.38 6.73 4.70
N ASN A 2 18.78 7.38 3.63
CA ASN A 2 18.92 8.83 3.57
C ASN A 2 17.64 9.42 2.97
N ASP A 3 16.74 9.91 3.82
CA ASP A 3 15.45 10.45 3.43
C ASP A 3 15.59 11.66 2.48
N GLU A 4 16.61 12.49 2.68
CA GLU A 4 16.87 13.66 1.82
C GLU A 4 17.30 13.21 0.40
N MET A 5 18.12 12.17 0.30
CA MET A 5 18.52 11.62 -1.00
C MET A 5 17.29 11.08 -1.76
N LEU A 6 16.41 10.34 -1.08
CA LEU A 6 15.18 9.83 -1.68
C LEU A 6 14.22 10.97 -2.07
N ARG A 7 14.10 12.00 -1.25
CA ARG A 7 13.30 13.18 -1.57
C ARG A 7 13.77 13.85 -2.86
N GLN A 8 15.08 14.00 -3.03
CA GLN A 8 15.67 14.60 -4.24
C GLN A 8 15.49 13.69 -5.47
N GLU A 9 15.73 12.40 -5.33
CA GLU A 9 15.56 11.41 -6.40
C GLU A 9 14.11 11.37 -6.92
N LEU A 10 13.14 11.42 -6.01
CA LEU A 10 11.72 11.45 -6.32
C LEU A 10 11.21 12.85 -6.71
N SER A 11 12.08 13.87 -6.72
CA SER A 11 11.73 15.26 -7.06
C SER A 11 10.60 15.83 -6.19
N LEU A 12 10.56 15.49 -4.91
CA LEU A 12 9.55 15.97 -3.97
C LEU A 12 9.96 17.30 -3.35
N GLY A 13 9.08 18.30 -3.39
CA GLY A 13 9.28 19.58 -2.73
C GLY A 13 9.34 19.45 -1.20
N HIS A 14 8.47 18.58 -0.66
CA HIS A 14 8.45 18.18 0.75
C HIS A 14 7.89 16.75 0.87
N VAL A 15 8.11 16.12 2.01
CA VAL A 15 7.54 14.82 2.38
C VAL A 15 6.38 15.04 3.35
N ASP A 16 5.32 14.28 3.21
CA ASP A 16 4.25 14.25 4.18
C ASP A 16 4.75 13.69 5.53
N GLY A 17 3.99 13.93 6.61
CA GLY A 17 4.32 13.39 7.93
C GLY A 17 5.07 14.34 8.85
N GLY A 18 5.17 15.65 8.53
CA GLY A 18 5.64 16.68 9.46
C GLY A 18 7.12 16.55 9.88
N GLY A 19 7.96 15.94 9.05
CA GLY A 19 9.38 15.71 9.32
C GLY A 19 9.71 14.35 9.95
N ALA A 20 8.75 13.44 10.02
CA ALA A 20 9.00 12.06 10.42
C ALA A 20 9.90 11.34 9.39
N HIS A 21 10.69 10.39 9.86
CA HIS A 21 11.51 9.55 8.97
C HIS A 21 10.66 8.61 8.13
N LEU A 22 11.14 8.27 6.93
CA LEU A 22 10.46 7.36 6.01
C LEU A 22 10.09 6.03 6.67
N LEU A 23 10.97 5.46 7.49
CA LEU A 23 10.69 4.21 8.22
C LEU A 23 9.50 4.34 9.18
N ASP A 24 9.34 5.47 9.83
CA ASP A 24 8.21 5.73 10.73
C ASP A 24 6.92 5.86 9.94
N LEU A 25 6.98 6.54 8.80
CA LEU A 25 5.83 6.70 7.90
C LEU A 25 5.37 5.36 7.32
N LEU A 26 6.30 4.49 6.92
CA LEU A 26 5.98 3.13 6.44
C LEU A 26 5.32 2.24 7.50
N ASN A 27 5.54 2.52 8.78
CA ASN A 27 4.89 1.84 9.89
C ASN A 27 3.57 2.51 10.34
N SER A 28 3.10 3.50 9.60
CA SER A 28 1.85 4.20 9.87
C SER A 28 0.80 3.86 8.81
N PRO A 29 -0.47 3.68 9.21
CA PRO A 29 -1.53 3.49 8.23
C PRO A 29 -1.78 4.78 7.46
N SER A 30 -2.21 4.66 6.19
CA SER A 30 -2.62 5.82 5.41
C SER A 30 -3.95 5.58 4.70
N LEU A 31 -4.63 6.68 4.38
CA LEU A 31 -5.77 6.72 3.49
C LEU A 31 -5.40 7.62 2.31
N ASN A 32 -5.39 7.03 1.13
CA ASN A 32 -5.03 7.73 -0.10
C ASN A 32 -6.26 7.89 -1.00
N ILE A 33 -6.33 8.99 -1.72
CA ILE A 33 -7.33 9.20 -2.76
C ILE A 33 -6.67 8.83 -4.10
N ASN A 34 -7.01 7.66 -4.63
CA ASN A 34 -6.43 7.16 -5.87
C ASN A 34 -7.07 7.79 -7.11
N GLY A 35 -8.28 8.27 -6.99
CA GLY A 35 -8.98 8.92 -8.08
C GLY A 35 -10.12 9.80 -7.58
N MET A 36 -10.36 10.90 -8.31
CA MET A 36 -11.52 11.76 -8.10
C MET A 36 -12.11 12.13 -9.46
N SER A 37 -13.43 12.10 -9.58
CA SER A 37 -14.11 12.53 -10.80
C SER A 37 -15.40 13.25 -10.48
N SER A 38 -15.66 14.33 -11.24
CA SER A 38 -16.91 15.07 -11.22
C SER A 38 -16.98 15.95 -12.46
N GLY A 39 -18.08 15.83 -13.23
CA GLY A 39 -18.23 16.58 -14.49
C GLY A 39 -17.19 16.22 -15.56
N GLN A 40 -16.99 17.14 -16.49
CA GLN A 40 -16.05 17.00 -17.59
C GLN A 40 -15.11 18.21 -17.63
N THR A 41 -13.86 17.99 -18.07
CA THR A 41 -12.82 19.01 -18.16
C THR A 41 -12.25 19.15 -19.57
N GLY A 42 -11.47 20.23 -19.80
CA GLY A 42 -10.83 20.49 -21.08
C GLY A 42 -11.83 20.72 -22.21
N ALA A 43 -11.61 20.11 -23.37
CA ALA A 43 -12.45 20.26 -24.57
C ALA A 43 -13.89 19.75 -24.38
N HIS A 44 -14.13 18.95 -23.36
CA HIS A 44 -15.45 18.39 -23.04
C HIS A 44 -16.16 19.14 -21.90
N ALA A 45 -15.57 20.22 -21.41
CA ALA A 45 -16.20 21.04 -20.37
C ALA A 45 -17.53 21.61 -20.82
N THR A 46 -18.56 21.49 -20.00
CA THR A 46 -19.92 21.99 -20.27
C THR A 46 -20.37 22.87 -19.12
N ASN A 47 -21.28 23.80 -19.39
CA ASN A 47 -21.90 24.68 -18.39
C ASN A 47 -23.02 23.95 -17.63
N VAL A 48 -22.67 22.81 -17.01
CA VAL A 48 -23.60 21.97 -16.24
C VAL A 48 -23.00 21.70 -14.86
N ILE A 49 -23.79 21.82 -13.81
CA ILE A 49 -23.41 21.40 -12.46
C ILE A 49 -23.55 19.87 -12.40
N PRO A 50 -22.46 19.13 -12.12
CA PRO A 50 -22.53 17.68 -12.02
C PRO A 50 -23.44 17.24 -10.87
N SER A 51 -24.24 16.21 -11.09
CA SER A 51 -25.10 15.64 -10.05
C SER A 51 -24.37 14.72 -9.07
N THR A 52 -23.17 14.29 -9.42
CA THR A 52 -22.36 13.36 -8.62
C THR A 52 -20.89 13.73 -8.66
N ALA A 53 -20.20 13.38 -7.58
CA ALA A 53 -18.75 13.31 -7.51
C ALA A 53 -18.36 11.94 -6.96
N THR A 54 -17.29 11.36 -7.48
CA THR A 54 -16.79 10.05 -7.07
C THR A 54 -15.36 10.18 -6.60
N ALA A 55 -15.00 9.47 -5.53
CA ALA A 55 -13.65 9.31 -5.06
C ALA A 55 -13.37 7.82 -4.82
N ASP A 56 -12.22 7.35 -5.32
CA ASP A 56 -11.69 6.02 -5.02
C ASP A 56 -10.64 6.15 -3.92
N LEU A 57 -10.86 5.41 -2.83
CA LEU A 57 -10.04 5.46 -1.63
C LEU A 57 -9.26 4.16 -1.47
N ASP A 58 -7.96 4.28 -1.18
CA ASP A 58 -7.09 3.16 -0.84
C ASP A 58 -6.63 3.27 0.62
N LEU A 59 -6.86 2.20 1.38
CA LEU A 59 -6.46 2.08 2.78
C LEU A 59 -5.19 1.26 2.87
N ARG A 60 -4.07 1.89 3.19
CA ARG A 60 -2.81 1.21 3.48
C ARG A 60 -2.75 0.89 4.97
N LEU A 61 -2.63 -0.40 5.27
CA LEU A 61 -2.74 -0.88 6.64
C LEU A 61 -1.39 -1.39 7.14
N VAL A 62 -1.22 -1.31 8.45
CA VAL A 62 -0.09 -1.91 9.17
C VAL A 62 -0.56 -3.04 10.06
N VAL A 63 0.36 -3.86 10.55
CA VAL A 63 0.04 -4.97 11.45
C VAL A 63 -0.74 -4.48 12.67
N GLY A 64 -1.77 -5.24 13.05
CA GLY A 64 -2.67 -4.91 14.16
C GLY A 64 -3.93 -4.16 13.77
N ILE A 65 -4.06 -3.77 12.49
CA ILE A 65 -5.27 -3.13 11.97
C ILE A 65 -6.07 -4.12 11.14
N ASP A 66 -7.32 -4.31 11.51
CA ASP A 66 -8.28 -5.12 10.78
C ASP A 66 -8.85 -4.32 9.60
N TRP A 67 -8.73 -4.85 8.38
CA TRP A 67 -9.12 -4.14 7.18
C TRP A 67 -10.63 -3.85 7.08
N GLN A 68 -11.49 -4.78 7.54
CA GLN A 68 -12.95 -4.59 7.50
C GLN A 68 -13.37 -3.50 8.47
N LYS A 69 -12.84 -3.56 9.71
CA LYS A 69 -13.09 -2.52 10.72
C LYS A 69 -12.59 -1.15 10.27
N GLN A 70 -11.51 -1.10 9.51
CA GLN A 70 -11.00 0.18 9.01
C GLN A 70 -11.90 0.76 7.91
N GLN A 71 -12.45 -0.06 7.03
CA GLN A 71 -13.49 0.37 6.10
C GLN A 71 -14.73 0.90 6.83
N ASP A 72 -15.18 0.21 7.88
CA ASP A 72 -16.31 0.64 8.70
C ASP A 72 -16.05 2.01 9.34
N ARG A 73 -14.85 2.25 9.86
CA ARG A 73 -14.47 3.56 10.42
C ARG A 73 -14.53 4.68 9.38
N VAL A 74 -14.13 4.42 8.13
CA VAL A 74 -14.28 5.42 7.05
C VAL A 74 -15.75 5.71 6.79
N VAL A 75 -16.60 4.70 6.74
CA VAL A 75 -18.05 4.87 6.58
C VAL A 75 -18.64 5.68 7.73
N ASP A 76 -18.26 5.37 8.96
CA ASP A 76 -18.72 6.09 10.15
C ASP A 76 -18.24 7.55 10.16
N TYR A 77 -17.03 7.80 9.70
CA TYR A 77 -16.55 9.16 9.50
C TYR A 77 -17.39 9.92 8.48
N ILE A 78 -17.72 9.32 7.34
CA ILE A 78 -18.60 9.92 6.32
C ILE A 78 -19.97 10.26 6.94
N ARG A 79 -20.54 9.36 7.73
CA ARG A 79 -21.80 9.61 8.47
C ARG A 79 -21.68 10.79 9.44
N SER A 80 -20.57 10.85 10.17
CA SER A 80 -20.30 11.95 11.12
C SER A 80 -20.21 13.33 10.46
N GLN A 81 -19.88 13.38 9.15
CA GLN A 81 -19.87 14.59 8.34
C GLN A 81 -21.28 14.98 7.81
N GLY A 82 -22.31 14.29 8.28
CA GLY A 82 -23.71 14.58 7.97
C GLY A 82 -24.21 13.96 6.67
N TYR A 83 -23.50 12.97 6.12
CA TYR A 83 -23.98 12.23 4.96
C TYR A 83 -24.90 11.07 5.37
N PHE A 84 -26.00 10.92 4.65
CA PHE A 84 -26.80 9.70 4.67
C PHE A 84 -26.11 8.67 3.76
N VAL A 85 -25.58 7.59 4.37
CA VAL A 85 -24.80 6.59 3.63
C VAL A 85 -25.71 5.46 3.15
N VAL A 86 -25.61 5.13 1.87
CA VAL A 86 -26.29 4.01 1.21
C VAL A 86 -25.27 3.09 0.53
N GLU A 87 -25.63 1.81 0.36
CA GLU A 87 -24.79 0.81 -0.31
C GLU A 87 -25.28 0.49 -1.74
N THR A 88 -26.48 0.93 -2.08
CA THR A 88 -27.07 0.81 -3.41
C THR A 88 -27.48 2.20 -3.92
N PRO A 89 -27.65 2.39 -5.23
CA PRO A 89 -28.08 3.67 -5.78
C PRO A 89 -29.32 4.21 -5.04
N PRO A 90 -29.27 5.46 -4.54
CA PRO A 90 -30.36 6.02 -3.73
C PRO A 90 -31.64 6.18 -4.54
N SER A 91 -32.76 5.87 -3.92
CA SER A 91 -34.08 6.18 -4.52
C SER A 91 -34.33 7.68 -4.52
N ARG A 92 -35.34 8.11 -5.32
CA ARG A 92 -35.76 9.49 -5.33
C ARG A 92 -36.23 9.98 -3.95
N GLU A 93 -36.88 9.12 -3.20
CA GLU A 93 -37.37 9.43 -1.84
C GLU A 93 -36.22 9.76 -0.90
N ILE A 94 -35.14 8.95 -0.94
CA ILE A 94 -33.91 9.20 -0.15
C ILE A 94 -33.29 10.54 -0.53
N LEU A 95 -33.18 10.84 -1.83
CA LEU A 95 -32.62 12.10 -2.30
C LEU A 95 -33.44 13.33 -1.90
N LEU A 96 -34.76 13.17 -1.79
CA LEU A 96 -35.64 14.25 -1.33
C LEU A 96 -35.59 14.48 0.19
N GLN A 97 -35.25 13.45 0.95
CA GLN A 97 -35.21 13.51 2.42
C GLN A 97 -33.85 13.95 2.96
N HIS A 98 -32.78 13.73 2.22
CA HIS A 98 -31.41 13.95 2.69
C HIS A 98 -30.64 14.90 1.76
N ALA A 99 -30.19 16.03 2.30
CA ALA A 99 -29.41 17.02 1.53
C ALA A 99 -28.00 16.52 1.12
N LYS A 100 -27.47 15.56 1.85
CA LYS A 100 -26.18 14.94 1.58
C LYS A 100 -26.33 13.42 1.58
N VAL A 101 -26.12 12.78 0.44
CA VAL A 101 -26.17 11.33 0.30
C VAL A 101 -24.84 10.83 -0.23
N ALA A 102 -24.29 9.78 0.35
CA ALA A 102 -23.10 9.11 -0.11
C ALA A 102 -23.40 7.64 -0.42
N LEU A 103 -23.19 7.23 -1.67
CA LEU A 103 -23.17 5.82 -2.05
C LEU A 103 -21.76 5.28 -1.77
N VAL A 104 -21.64 4.39 -0.81
CA VAL A 104 -20.35 3.77 -0.46
C VAL A 104 -20.34 2.32 -0.88
N LYS A 105 -19.33 1.94 -1.66
CA LYS A 105 -19.05 0.56 -2.04
C LYS A 105 -17.76 0.14 -1.34
N LYS A 106 -17.84 -0.86 -0.47
CA LYS A 106 -16.67 -1.46 0.16
C LYS A 106 -16.14 -2.58 -0.70
N ASP A 107 -14.81 -2.65 -0.84
CA ASP A 107 -14.17 -3.80 -1.45
C ASP A 107 -14.31 -5.03 -0.53
N THR A 108 -14.50 -6.18 -1.12
CA THR A 108 -14.62 -7.47 -0.42
C THR A 108 -13.33 -8.29 -0.47
N ALA A 109 -12.33 -7.84 -1.22
CA ALA A 109 -11.07 -8.54 -1.47
C ALA A 109 -9.88 -8.00 -0.63
N GLY A 110 -10.15 -7.21 0.40
CA GLY A 110 -9.12 -6.67 1.30
C GLY A 110 -8.46 -7.75 2.17
N TYR A 111 -7.30 -7.44 2.70
CA TYR A 111 -6.56 -8.32 3.62
C TYR A 111 -5.76 -7.51 4.64
N ASN A 112 -5.43 -8.15 5.76
CA ASN A 112 -4.61 -7.56 6.81
C ASN A 112 -3.14 -7.54 6.41
N ALA A 113 -2.38 -6.60 6.97
CA ALA A 113 -0.94 -6.55 6.79
C ALA A 113 -0.26 -7.77 7.44
N ALA A 114 0.81 -8.26 6.80
CA ALA A 114 1.72 -9.25 7.35
C ALA A 114 3.05 -8.59 7.70
N ARG A 115 3.69 -9.06 8.76
CA ARG A 115 5.06 -8.70 9.14
C ARG A 115 5.69 -9.82 9.95
N THR A 116 6.83 -10.30 9.51
CA THR A 116 7.64 -11.23 10.27
C THR A 116 8.56 -10.45 11.20
N PRO A 117 8.54 -10.70 12.54
CA PRO A 117 9.49 -10.10 13.46
C PRO A 117 10.93 -10.43 13.06
N MET A 118 11.82 -9.45 13.11
CA MET A 118 13.20 -9.62 12.68
C MET A 118 14.08 -10.35 13.70
N ASP A 119 13.62 -10.48 14.94
CA ASP A 119 14.26 -11.19 16.05
C ASP A 119 13.95 -12.69 16.09
N LEU A 120 13.24 -13.20 15.09
CA LEU A 120 13.03 -14.64 14.97
C LEU A 120 14.30 -15.36 14.47
N PRO A 121 14.63 -16.56 15.00
CA PRO A 121 15.80 -17.32 14.55
C PRO A 121 15.88 -17.50 13.04
N ILE A 122 14.75 -17.79 12.38
CA ILE A 122 14.70 -17.92 10.92
C ILE A 122 15.04 -16.61 10.20
N ALA A 123 14.73 -15.45 10.77
CA ALA A 123 15.09 -14.16 10.18
C ALA A 123 16.61 -13.94 10.24
N GLU A 124 17.26 -14.32 11.35
CA GLU A 124 18.71 -14.27 11.49
C GLU A 124 19.43 -15.25 10.54
N GLU A 125 18.87 -16.46 10.35
CA GLU A 125 19.41 -17.44 9.40
C GLU A 125 19.32 -16.92 7.96
N VAL A 126 18.18 -16.37 7.56
CA VAL A 126 17.98 -15.74 6.24
C VAL A 126 18.97 -14.58 6.06
N LEU A 127 19.08 -13.69 7.06
CA LEU A 127 20.04 -12.58 7.01
C LEU A 127 21.48 -13.06 6.82
N THR A 128 21.89 -14.07 7.57
CA THR A 128 23.21 -14.67 7.46
C THR A 128 23.46 -15.24 6.06
N ALA A 129 22.49 -15.95 5.48
CA ALA A 129 22.61 -16.52 4.14
C ALA A 129 22.71 -15.43 3.06
N VAL A 130 21.92 -14.36 3.19
CA VAL A 130 21.95 -13.22 2.25
C VAL A 130 23.26 -12.46 2.38
N GLN A 131 23.75 -12.22 3.60
CA GLN A 131 25.04 -11.57 3.83
C GLN A 131 26.21 -12.39 3.30
N ALA A 132 26.17 -13.71 3.38
CA ALA A 132 27.18 -14.58 2.80
C ALA A 132 27.25 -14.44 1.26
N ALA A 133 26.13 -14.22 0.60
CA ALA A 133 26.07 -14.04 -0.85
C ALA A 133 26.38 -12.60 -1.29
N ARG A 134 25.98 -11.58 -0.51
CA ARG A 134 25.96 -10.17 -0.93
C ARG A 134 26.83 -9.23 -0.10
N GLY A 135 27.40 -9.69 1.02
CA GLY A 135 28.08 -8.83 1.97
C GLY A 135 27.10 -8.01 2.81
N THR A 136 27.35 -6.73 2.98
CA THR A 136 26.47 -5.86 3.78
C THR A 136 25.12 -5.67 3.09
N VAL A 137 24.04 -5.94 3.82
CA VAL A 137 22.66 -5.77 3.37
C VAL A 137 21.91 -4.76 4.25
N ILE A 138 20.90 -4.14 3.69
CA ILE A 138 20.00 -3.25 4.43
C ILE A 138 18.84 -4.09 4.97
N GLU A 139 18.68 -4.07 6.28
CA GLU A 139 17.55 -4.69 6.95
C GLU A 139 16.40 -3.70 7.01
N TRP A 140 15.24 -4.14 6.53
CA TRP A 140 14.06 -3.31 6.43
C TRP A 140 12.89 -3.95 7.17
N PRO A 141 12.42 -3.39 8.29
CA PRO A 141 11.44 -4.06 9.15
C PRO A 141 10.05 -4.19 8.51
N THR A 142 9.74 -3.38 7.50
CA THR A 142 8.46 -3.40 6.80
C THR A 142 8.61 -2.83 5.40
N MET A 143 7.78 -3.27 4.47
CA MET A 143 7.69 -2.73 3.11
C MET A 143 6.34 -2.05 2.91
N GLY A 144 6.30 -0.96 2.15
CA GLY A 144 5.06 -0.25 1.79
C GLY A 144 4.23 -0.94 0.70
N GLY A 145 4.68 -2.08 0.18
CA GLY A 145 3.98 -2.83 -0.87
C GLY A 145 2.78 -3.63 -0.36
N SER A 146 1.85 -3.92 -1.25
CA SER A 146 0.66 -4.75 -0.96
C SER A 146 0.75 -6.09 -1.68
N VAL A 147 0.95 -7.15 -0.91
CA VAL A 147 0.93 -8.54 -1.37
C VAL A 147 0.09 -9.34 -0.38
N PRO A 148 -0.74 -10.31 -0.80
CA PRO A 148 -1.63 -11.05 0.11
C PRO A 148 -0.89 -12.07 0.98
N LEU A 149 0.25 -11.69 1.57
CA LEU A 149 1.09 -12.55 2.40
C LEU A 149 0.35 -13.05 3.63
N ASN A 150 -0.49 -12.21 4.24
CA ASN A 150 -1.28 -12.63 5.41
C ASN A 150 -2.15 -13.85 5.12
N ALA A 151 -2.80 -13.91 3.95
CA ALA A 151 -3.58 -15.07 3.55
C ALA A 151 -2.70 -16.31 3.33
N MET A 152 -1.53 -16.14 2.73
CA MET A 152 -0.57 -17.23 2.52
C MET A 152 -0.03 -17.75 3.86
N GLU A 153 0.35 -16.85 4.78
CA GLU A 153 0.84 -17.22 6.11
C GLU A 153 -0.21 -18.01 6.90
N GLN A 154 -1.48 -17.58 6.83
CA GLN A 154 -2.57 -18.28 7.50
C GLN A 154 -2.83 -19.67 6.88
N ALA A 155 -2.84 -19.77 5.56
CA ALA A 155 -3.08 -21.02 4.86
C ALA A 155 -1.94 -22.03 5.08
N ALA A 156 -0.70 -21.59 5.02
CA ALA A 156 0.49 -22.44 5.16
C ALA A 156 0.96 -22.60 6.61
N GLN A 157 0.38 -21.86 7.56
CA GLN A 157 0.81 -21.82 8.98
C GLN A 157 2.31 -21.50 9.11
N THR A 158 2.80 -20.58 8.30
CA THR A 158 4.21 -20.19 8.22
C THR A 158 4.39 -18.67 8.29
N ARG A 159 5.63 -18.22 8.21
CA ARG A 159 6.00 -16.82 8.08
C ARG A 159 6.63 -16.57 6.72
N THR A 160 6.57 -15.32 6.28
CA THR A 160 7.16 -14.89 5.01
C THR A 160 8.23 -13.84 5.26
N ILE A 161 9.35 -13.97 4.58
CA ILE A 161 10.44 -12.99 4.56
C ILE A 161 10.66 -12.59 3.12
N THR A 162 10.62 -11.30 2.84
CA THR A 162 10.85 -10.78 1.49
C THR A 162 12.34 -10.50 1.30
N VAL A 163 12.92 -11.12 0.28
CA VAL A 163 14.29 -10.86 -0.16
C VAL A 163 14.22 -10.31 -1.58
N PRO A 164 14.21 -8.98 -1.76
CA PRO A 164 14.09 -8.36 -3.07
C PRO A 164 15.36 -8.52 -3.89
N ILE A 165 15.22 -8.68 -5.20
CA ILE A 165 16.31 -8.81 -6.16
C ILE A 165 16.28 -7.73 -7.25
N ALA A 166 15.14 -7.10 -7.48
CA ALA A 166 15.01 -6.03 -8.47
C ALA A 166 15.71 -4.73 -8.02
N ASN A 167 16.09 -3.91 -8.98
CA ASN A 167 16.57 -2.56 -8.71
C ASN A 167 15.40 -1.66 -8.29
N HIS A 168 15.69 -0.67 -7.43
CA HIS A 168 14.67 0.24 -6.89
C HIS A 168 14.06 1.19 -7.94
N ASP A 169 14.78 1.40 -9.05
CA ASP A 169 14.42 2.25 -10.18
C ASP A 169 13.94 1.44 -11.40
N ASP A 170 13.29 0.33 -11.16
CA ASP A 170 12.82 -0.62 -12.18
C ASP A 170 11.55 -0.16 -12.92
N ASN A 171 10.98 1.00 -12.57
CA ASN A 171 9.70 1.50 -13.08
C ASN A 171 8.53 0.53 -12.86
N GLN A 172 8.51 -0.18 -11.74
CA GLN A 172 7.45 -1.13 -11.42
C GLN A 172 6.05 -0.52 -11.62
N HIS A 173 5.18 -1.26 -12.29
CA HIS A 173 3.81 -0.85 -12.67
C HIS A 173 3.74 0.36 -13.63
N ALA A 174 4.83 0.71 -14.28
CA ALA A 174 4.90 1.82 -15.23
C ALA A 174 5.43 1.39 -16.59
N ALA A 175 5.38 2.30 -17.56
CA ALA A 175 6.00 2.06 -18.86
C ALA A 175 7.52 1.87 -18.70
N ASN A 176 8.08 0.97 -19.52
CA ASN A 176 9.50 0.65 -19.51
C ASN A 176 9.98 0.00 -18.18
N GLU A 177 9.14 -0.80 -17.55
CA GLU A 177 9.53 -1.65 -16.41
C GLU A 177 10.74 -2.52 -16.80
N ASN A 178 11.76 -2.57 -15.96
CA ASN A 178 13.04 -3.17 -16.30
C ASN A 178 13.74 -3.80 -15.10
N LEU A 179 14.65 -4.72 -15.39
CA LEU A 179 15.53 -5.34 -14.41
C LEU A 179 16.98 -5.28 -14.90
N ARG A 180 17.90 -4.80 -14.06
CA ARG A 180 19.32 -4.89 -14.36
C ARG A 180 19.77 -6.35 -14.40
N LEU A 181 20.48 -6.75 -15.46
CA LEU A 181 20.98 -8.13 -15.59
C LEU A 181 21.86 -8.54 -14.41
N GLN A 182 22.65 -7.61 -13.86
CA GLN A 182 23.45 -7.91 -12.67
C GLN A 182 22.58 -8.27 -11.47
N ASN A 183 21.45 -7.54 -11.26
CA ASN A 183 20.52 -7.87 -10.19
C ASN A 183 19.89 -9.27 -10.38
N LEU A 184 19.66 -9.70 -11.61
CA LEU A 184 19.18 -11.05 -11.90
C LEU A 184 20.23 -12.11 -11.48
N TRP A 185 21.49 -11.92 -11.86
CA TRP A 185 22.57 -12.85 -11.49
C TRP A 185 22.79 -12.90 -9.98
N ASP A 186 22.85 -11.74 -9.37
CA ASP A 186 22.96 -11.57 -7.91
C ASP A 186 21.77 -12.22 -7.18
N GLY A 187 20.57 -12.09 -7.74
CA GLY A 187 19.36 -12.70 -7.22
C GLY A 187 19.43 -14.24 -7.26
N ILE A 188 19.92 -14.82 -8.36
CA ILE A 188 20.10 -16.26 -8.48
C ILE A 188 21.05 -16.79 -7.40
N GLU A 189 22.19 -16.12 -7.19
CA GLU A 189 23.16 -16.51 -6.14
C GLU A 189 22.55 -16.39 -4.75
N THR A 190 21.80 -15.30 -4.49
CA THR A 190 21.11 -15.08 -3.22
C THR A 190 20.09 -16.18 -2.95
N MET A 191 19.24 -16.51 -3.95
CA MET A 191 18.25 -17.58 -3.80
C MET A 191 18.91 -18.95 -3.63
N ALA A 192 20.03 -19.20 -4.31
CA ALA A 192 20.80 -20.43 -4.08
C ALA A 192 21.34 -20.50 -2.64
N SER A 193 21.85 -19.41 -2.09
CA SER A 193 22.30 -19.34 -0.69
C SER A 193 21.17 -19.66 0.29
N LEU A 194 19.97 -19.11 0.06
CA LEU A 194 18.79 -19.39 0.88
C LEU A 194 18.35 -20.87 0.80
N LEU A 195 18.42 -21.48 -0.36
CA LEU A 195 18.08 -22.91 -0.53
C LEU A 195 19.07 -23.86 0.15
N TYR A 196 20.30 -23.41 0.41
CA TYR A 196 21.33 -24.17 1.11
C TYR A 196 21.38 -23.92 2.62
N MET A 197 20.48 -23.07 3.16
CA MET A 197 20.32 -22.89 4.61
C MET A 197 20.05 -24.24 5.29
N ARG A 198 20.61 -24.46 6.49
CA ARG A 198 20.47 -25.70 7.25
C ARG A 198 19.71 -25.46 8.55
#